data_afe5d3a7a3d0e66579e7ac3941238624
#
_entry.id   afe5d3a7a3d0e66579e7ac3941238624
#
_cell.length_a   1.000
_cell.length_b   1.000
_cell.length_c   1.000
_cell.angle_alpha   90.00
_cell.angle_beta   90.00
_cell.angle_gamma   90.00
#
_symmetry.space_group_name_H-M   'P 1'
#
loop_
_entity.id
_entity.type
_entity.pdbx_description
1 polymer ?
#
loop_
_entity_poly.entity_id
_entity_poly.type
_entity_poly.pdbx_seq_one_letter_code
_entity_poly.pdbx_strand_id
1 'polypeptide(L)'
;MKQTYYSLTNIMKKKALYNIIIGQRANGKTYSVISLIIKTFIKTGVPSAYIRRLDSELIPSTLFTLLKPHIDDIKKLSKGVYNDYLYKARVFYLVYRNDNGDIEKISEPCIYCYALSISKNAKGADRGEIAYTLFDEFLTRKFYLNNEFIIYTELLSTIIRNRDNVINFLVGNTVNKYCPYFAEMGLNHITEQEQGTIDVYKYSNSDLTVAVEYCAENEVSKVSSKYFSFDNPQLNMITRGMWELANYPHCMERITKNDIRAKCFVIFDNNTLCINVVKTSTAYLLVTPQTHSIPDKHIIYSDTANNNPYIINDITRDNKKISRLIYGLIVQNRVFFSDNNTGELFNNWLKYSRKKIWKD
;
A
#
# COMPACT_ATOMS: atom_id res chain seq x y z
N MET A 1 -3.83 31.59 -13.07
CA MET A 1 -4.55 30.98 -11.93
C MET A 1 -3.52 30.36 -10.99
N LYS A 2 -3.57 30.64 -9.68
CA LYS A 2 -2.70 29.98 -8.70
C LYS A 2 -3.07 28.50 -8.65
N GLN A 3 -2.11 27.64 -8.92
CA GLN A 3 -2.24 26.19 -8.82
C GLN A 3 -2.51 25.84 -7.35
N THR A 4 -3.70 25.35 -7.02
CA THR A 4 -4.07 25.00 -5.63
C THR A 4 -3.67 23.55 -5.39
N TYR A 5 -2.54 23.34 -4.73
CA TYR A 5 -2.12 22.02 -4.27
C TYR A 5 -2.90 21.59 -3.03
N TYR A 6 -2.92 20.30 -2.75
CA TYR A 6 -3.52 19.72 -1.55
C TYR A 6 -2.94 20.35 -0.28
N SER A 7 -3.81 20.57 0.72
CA SER A 7 -3.44 21.13 2.02
C SER A 7 -3.89 20.25 3.17
N LEU A 8 -2.98 19.95 4.10
CA LEU A 8 -3.26 19.18 5.31
C LEU A 8 -4.19 19.90 6.32
N THR A 9 -4.53 21.18 6.09
CA THR A 9 -5.24 22.01 7.08
C THR A 9 -6.53 21.38 7.59
N ASN A 10 -7.32 20.76 6.72
CA ASN A 10 -8.63 20.23 7.11
C ASN A 10 -8.54 18.90 7.84
N ILE A 11 -7.71 17.99 7.38
CA ILE A 11 -7.53 16.69 8.04
C ILE A 11 -6.86 16.86 9.41
N MET A 12 -5.87 17.74 9.54
CA MET A 12 -5.20 18.04 10.81
C MET A 12 -6.12 18.64 11.88
N LYS A 13 -7.18 19.36 11.47
CA LYS A 13 -8.22 19.84 12.42
C LYS A 13 -8.99 18.70 13.09
N LYS A 14 -8.98 17.50 12.52
CA LYS A 14 -9.64 16.32 13.09
C LYS A 14 -8.87 15.73 14.27
N LYS A 15 -7.59 16.12 14.46
CA LYS A 15 -6.72 15.67 15.57
C LYS A 15 -6.62 14.14 15.68
N ALA A 16 -6.69 13.45 14.56
CA ALA A 16 -6.60 11.99 14.50
C ALA A 16 -5.14 11.53 14.59
N LEU A 17 -4.91 10.38 15.23
CA LEU A 17 -3.58 9.74 15.25
C LEU A 17 -3.21 9.09 13.90
N TYR A 18 -4.22 8.63 13.16
CA TYR A 18 -4.04 8.15 11.79
C TYR A 18 -4.79 9.06 10.83
N ASN A 19 -4.08 9.54 9.81
CA ASN A 19 -4.61 10.41 8.77
C ASN A 19 -4.39 9.74 7.42
N ILE A 20 -5.46 9.19 6.84
CA ILE A 20 -5.45 8.51 5.55
C ILE A 20 -5.90 9.51 4.49
N ILE A 21 -5.06 9.73 3.49
CA ILE A 21 -5.29 10.73 2.45
C ILE A 21 -5.28 10.04 1.10
N ILE A 22 -6.45 9.95 0.48
CA ILE A 22 -6.66 9.28 -0.81
C ILE A 22 -7.18 10.25 -1.86
N GLY A 23 -6.88 9.98 -3.12
CA GLY A 23 -7.35 10.82 -4.23
C GLY A 23 -6.49 10.67 -5.47
N GLN A 24 -6.68 11.57 -6.43
CA GLN A 24 -5.99 11.52 -7.72
C GLN A 24 -4.48 11.70 -7.60
N ARG A 25 -3.77 11.26 -8.65
CA ARG A 25 -2.32 11.45 -8.76
C ARG A 25 -1.96 12.94 -8.92
N ALA A 26 -0.73 13.28 -8.50
CA ALA A 26 -0.12 14.61 -8.69
C ALA A 26 -0.90 15.78 -8.06
N ASN A 27 -1.79 15.54 -7.10
CA ASN A 27 -2.49 16.62 -6.39
C ASN A 27 -1.70 17.25 -5.23
N GLY A 28 -0.49 16.75 -4.93
CA GLY A 28 0.39 17.31 -3.89
C GLY A 28 0.25 16.70 -2.49
N LYS A 29 -0.43 15.55 -2.32
CA LYS A 29 -0.58 14.88 -1.02
C LYS A 29 0.75 14.59 -0.33
N THR A 30 1.63 13.84 -0.98
CA THR A 30 2.97 13.49 -0.47
C THR A 30 3.79 14.75 -0.23
N TYR A 31 3.75 15.72 -1.16
CA TYR A 31 4.43 17.00 -1.02
C TYR A 31 4.02 17.73 0.27
N SER A 32 2.72 17.81 0.57
CA SER A 32 2.23 18.52 1.76
C SER A 32 2.68 17.86 3.07
N VAL A 33 2.72 16.53 3.13
CA VAL A 33 3.22 15.82 4.33
C VAL A 33 4.72 15.99 4.47
N ILE A 34 5.50 15.89 3.39
CA ILE A 34 6.96 16.14 3.43
C ILE A 34 7.25 17.59 3.83
N SER A 35 6.50 18.58 3.33
CA SER A 35 6.63 19.99 3.78
C SER A 35 6.39 20.13 5.28
N LEU A 36 5.38 19.44 5.84
CA LEU A 36 5.13 19.43 7.27
C LEU A 36 6.30 18.82 8.04
N ILE A 37 6.82 17.70 7.59
CA ILE A 37 7.98 16.99 8.18
C ILE A 37 9.20 17.92 8.23
N ILE A 38 9.58 18.52 7.08
CA ILE A 38 10.73 19.41 6.97
C ILE A 38 10.57 20.64 7.90
N LYS A 39 9.38 21.27 7.89
CA LYS A 39 9.07 22.41 8.76
C LYS A 39 9.20 22.06 10.23
N THR A 40 8.70 20.91 10.63
CA THR A 40 8.78 20.46 12.02
C THR A 40 10.22 20.16 12.40
N PHE A 41 10.96 19.43 11.57
CA PHE A 41 12.37 19.13 11.82
C PHE A 41 13.21 20.40 11.97
N ILE A 42 13.09 21.38 11.07
CA ILE A 42 13.82 22.63 11.16
C ILE A 42 13.50 23.41 12.45
N LYS A 43 12.25 23.30 12.93
CA LYS A 43 11.79 23.98 14.15
C LYS A 43 12.22 23.28 15.43
N THR A 44 12.18 21.94 15.46
CA THR A 44 12.28 21.14 16.70
C THR A 44 13.49 20.21 16.75
N GLY A 45 14.11 19.92 15.61
CA GLY A 45 15.14 18.87 15.48
C GLY A 45 14.60 17.44 15.50
N VAL A 46 13.28 17.25 15.68
CA VAL A 46 12.68 15.92 15.79
C VAL A 46 12.51 15.31 14.39
N PRO A 47 13.12 14.14 14.12
CA PRO A 47 13.02 13.46 12.83
C PRO A 47 11.63 12.83 12.60
N SER A 48 11.43 12.35 11.38
CA SER A 48 10.21 11.61 10.99
C SER A 48 10.59 10.30 10.27
N ALA A 49 9.61 9.43 10.06
CA ALA A 49 9.78 8.18 9.35
C ALA A 49 9.01 8.18 8.02
N TYR A 50 9.69 7.80 6.94
CA TYR A 50 9.11 7.59 5.62
C TYR A 50 9.08 6.10 5.32
N ILE A 51 7.92 5.58 4.98
CA ILE A 51 7.68 4.14 4.83
C ILE A 51 7.25 3.85 3.39
N ARG A 52 7.85 2.83 2.79
CA ARG A 52 7.45 2.26 1.50
C ARG A 52 7.18 0.76 1.64
N ARG A 53 6.46 0.18 0.70
CA ARG A 53 6.17 -1.25 0.71
C ARG A 53 7.42 -2.09 0.45
N LEU A 54 8.16 -1.75 -0.59
CA LEU A 54 9.26 -2.56 -1.09
C LEU A 54 10.61 -1.88 -0.89
N ASP A 55 11.62 -2.69 -0.57
CA ASP A 55 12.99 -2.21 -0.43
C ASP A 55 13.54 -1.54 -1.70
N SER A 56 13.20 -2.09 -2.86
CA SER A 56 13.56 -1.50 -4.16
C SER A 56 13.01 -0.08 -4.41
N GLU A 57 12.05 0.38 -3.59
CA GLU A 57 11.50 1.73 -3.67
C GLU A 57 12.30 2.75 -2.85
N LEU A 58 13.27 2.28 -2.03
CA LEU A 58 14.14 3.11 -1.19
C LEU A 58 15.56 3.24 -1.72
N ILE A 59 15.86 2.73 -2.91
CA ILE A 59 17.19 2.90 -3.51
C ILE A 59 17.41 4.36 -3.94
N PRO A 60 18.66 4.86 -3.90
CA PRO A 60 18.97 6.25 -4.22
C PRO A 60 18.44 6.71 -5.57
N SER A 61 18.53 5.90 -6.62
CA SER A 61 18.02 6.23 -7.96
C SER A 61 16.53 6.51 -8.01
N THR A 62 15.75 5.95 -7.07
CA THR A 62 14.29 6.14 -7.01
C THR A 62 13.89 7.24 -6.04
N LEU A 63 14.54 7.28 -4.86
CA LEU A 63 14.11 8.13 -3.76
C LEU A 63 14.83 9.49 -3.70
N PHE A 64 16.01 9.61 -4.35
CA PHE A 64 16.81 10.82 -4.33
C PHE A 64 16.01 12.11 -4.60
N THR A 65 15.03 12.06 -5.51
CA THR A 65 14.27 13.25 -5.90
C THR A 65 13.13 13.63 -4.94
N LEU A 66 12.88 12.85 -3.86
CA LEU A 66 11.77 13.09 -2.95
C LEU A 66 11.78 14.51 -2.34
N LEU A 67 12.94 14.99 -1.93
CA LEU A 67 13.10 16.30 -1.31
C LEU A 67 13.44 17.41 -2.31
N LYS A 68 13.71 17.09 -3.57
CA LYS A 68 14.07 18.08 -4.59
C LYS A 68 13.08 19.24 -4.72
N PRO A 69 11.74 19.02 -4.70
CA PRO A 69 10.77 20.12 -4.77
C PRO A 69 10.75 21.04 -3.54
N HIS A 70 11.42 20.65 -2.45
CA HIS A 70 11.41 21.36 -1.17
C HIS A 70 12.70 22.18 -0.91
N ILE A 71 13.64 22.22 -1.85
CA ILE A 71 14.94 22.90 -1.66
C ILE A 71 14.75 24.38 -1.27
N ASP A 72 13.87 25.10 -1.97
CA ASP A 72 13.61 26.51 -1.68
C ASP A 72 12.96 26.70 -0.30
N ASP A 73 12.06 25.79 0.09
CA ASP A 73 11.45 25.79 1.42
C ASP A 73 12.49 25.47 2.51
N ILE A 74 13.38 24.52 2.28
CA ILE A 74 14.49 24.20 3.19
C ILE A 74 15.34 25.45 3.43
N LYS A 75 15.78 26.12 2.36
CA LYS A 75 16.58 27.34 2.44
C LYS A 75 15.86 28.45 3.19
N LYS A 76 14.60 28.71 2.85
CA LYS A 76 13.78 29.75 3.47
C LYS A 76 13.51 29.47 4.95
N LEU A 77 13.05 28.28 5.29
CA LEU A 77 12.67 27.90 6.65
C LEU A 77 13.87 27.84 7.59
N SER A 78 15.01 27.36 7.09
CA SER A 78 16.26 27.31 7.86
C SER A 78 17.01 28.65 7.90
N LYS A 79 16.48 29.70 7.27
CA LYS A 79 17.14 31.01 7.13
C LYS A 79 18.55 30.89 6.51
N GLY A 80 18.72 30.01 5.53
CA GLY A 80 19.95 29.74 4.84
C GLY A 80 20.96 28.83 5.57
N VAL A 81 20.59 28.28 6.73
CA VAL A 81 21.44 27.31 7.45
C VAL A 81 21.64 26.05 6.65
N TYR A 82 20.62 25.64 5.88
CA TYR A 82 20.64 24.53 4.92
C TYR A 82 20.10 25.02 3.58
N ASN A 83 20.68 24.55 2.48
CA ASN A 83 20.27 24.91 1.12
C ASN A 83 20.06 23.71 0.20
N ASP A 84 20.28 22.49 0.70
CA ASP A 84 20.15 21.25 -0.05
C ASP A 84 19.89 20.08 0.91
N TYR A 85 19.85 18.85 0.40
CA TYR A 85 19.69 17.62 1.15
C TYR A 85 20.68 16.55 0.69
N LEU A 86 20.90 15.54 1.55
CA LEU A 86 21.68 14.35 1.27
C LEU A 86 20.83 13.11 1.60
N TYR A 87 20.76 12.15 0.68
CA TYR A 87 20.21 10.82 0.95
C TYR A 87 21.34 9.79 1.03
N LYS A 88 21.55 9.22 2.20
CA LYS A 88 22.61 8.24 2.46
C LYS A 88 22.12 7.20 3.46
N ALA A 89 22.37 5.90 3.20
CA ALA A 89 22.04 4.78 4.10
C ALA A 89 20.58 4.80 4.58
N ARG A 90 19.63 5.11 3.69
CA ARG A 90 18.17 5.22 3.97
C ARG A 90 17.80 6.33 4.95
N VAL A 91 18.60 7.38 4.99
CA VAL A 91 18.33 8.57 5.80
C VAL A 91 18.48 9.81 4.93
N PHE A 92 17.54 10.73 5.08
CA PHE A 92 17.70 12.09 4.55
C PHE A 92 18.26 12.99 5.63
N TYR A 93 19.25 13.79 5.22
CA TYR A 93 19.86 14.87 5.99
C TYR A 93 19.65 16.19 5.26
N LEU A 94 19.47 17.28 5.98
CA LEU A 94 19.55 18.60 5.40
C LEU A 94 21.02 19.04 5.42
N VAL A 95 21.49 19.65 4.33
CA VAL A 95 22.89 20.04 4.18
C VAL A 95 23.01 21.48 3.70
N TYR A 96 24.15 22.09 3.99
CA TYR A 96 24.60 23.30 3.32
C TYR A 96 25.73 22.95 2.36
N ARG A 97 25.54 23.26 1.09
CA ARG A 97 26.59 23.16 0.06
C ARG A 97 27.08 24.53 -0.30
N ASN A 98 28.41 24.66 -0.41
CA ASN A 98 29.06 25.86 -0.95
C ASN A 98 28.92 25.96 -2.48
N ASP A 99 29.48 27.03 -3.06
CA ASP A 99 29.40 27.28 -4.51
C ASP A 99 30.12 26.19 -5.35
N ASN A 100 31.06 25.45 -4.75
CA ASN A 100 31.76 24.34 -5.39
C ASN A 100 30.97 23.03 -5.32
N GLY A 101 29.83 22.99 -4.57
CA GLY A 101 29.01 21.81 -4.35
C GLY A 101 29.45 20.95 -3.17
N ASP A 102 30.49 21.34 -2.42
CA ASP A 102 30.97 20.63 -1.24
C ASP A 102 30.03 20.82 -0.05
N ILE A 103 29.85 19.76 0.73
CA ILE A 103 29.05 19.83 1.95
C ILE A 103 29.89 20.42 3.09
N GLU A 104 29.52 21.62 3.54
CA GLU A 104 30.14 22.28 4.68
C GLU A 104 29.39 22.03 6.00
N LYS A 105 28.09 21.73 5.91
CA LYS A 105 27.26 21.46 7.08
C LYS A 105 26.27 20.34 6.79
N ILE A 106 26.08 19.46 7.77
CA ILE A 106 25.09 18.37 7.73
C ILE A 106 24.28 18.42 9.02
N SER A 107 22.96 18.22 8.90
CA SER A 107 22.04 18.11 10.05
C SER A 107 22.14 16.75 10.72
N GLU A 108 21.51 16.62 11.88
CA GLU A 108 21.06 15.32 12.37
C GLU A 108 20.09 14.68 11.35
N PRO A 109 19.81 13.37 11.47
CA PRO A 109 18.84 12.69 10.63
C PRO A 109 17.48 13.42 10.59
N CYS A 110 17.01 13.77 9.39
CA CYS A 110 15.71 14.43 9.20
C CYS A 110 14.60 13.42 8.95
N ILE A 111 14.84 12.45 8.05
CA ILE A 111 13.85 11.43 7.71
C ILE A 111 14.53 10.07 7.64
N TYR A 112 14.07 9.12 8.46
CA TYR A 112 14.44 7.71 8.36
C TYR A 112 13.53 6.98 7.39
N CYS A 113 14.09 6.21 6.45
CA CYS A 113 13.33 5.49 5.44
C CYS A 113 13.27 3.99 5.74
N TYR A 114 12.07 3.43 5.73
CA TYR A 114 11.79 2.02 6.04
C TYR A 114 11.02 1.36 4.89
N ALA A 115 11.31 0.07 4.65
CA ALA A 115 10.53 -0.76 3.75
C ALA A 115 9.85 -1.89 4.53
N LEU A 116 8.56 -2.10 4.29
CA LEU A 116 7.79 -3.18 4.94
C LEU A 116 8.37 -4.55 4.60
N SER A 117 8.80 -4.77 3.35
CA SER A 117 9.33 -6.06 2.89
C SER A 117 10.56 -6.56 3.64
N ILE A 118 11.25 -5.68 4.38
CA ILE A 118 12.45 -6.00 5.17
C ILE A 118 12.37 -5.44 6.60
N SER A 119 11.16 -5.11 7.09
CA SER A 119 10.95 -4.46 8.39
C SER A 119 11.53 -5.24 9.58
N LYS A 120 11.66 -6.56 9.47
CA LYS A 120 12.30 -7.41 10.46
C LYS A 120 13.74 -6.97 10.79
N ASN A 121 14.43 -6.35 9.82
CA ASN A 121 15.79 -5.84 10.00
C ASN A 121 15.83 -4.50 10.76
N ALA A 122 14.69 -3.83 10.96
CA ALA A 122 14.58 -2.58 11.70
C ALA A 122 14.49 -2.80 13.22
N LYS A 123 14.27 -4.05 13.67
CA LYS A 123 14.13 -4.39 15.09
C LYS A 123 15.41 -4.06 15.85
N GLY A 124 15.28 -3.32 16.96
CA GLY A 124 16.38 -2.99 17.87
C GLY A 124 17.05 -1.63 17.69
N ALA A 125 16.84 -0.93 16.56
CA ALA A 125 17.40 0.40 16.39
C ALA A 125 16.52 1.45 17.07
N ASP A 126 16.99 2.02 18.19
CA ASP A 126 16.38 3.22 18.77
C ASP A 126 16.76 4.45 17.93
N ARG A 127 15.76 5.14 17.42
CA ARG A 127 15.92 6.37 16.61
C ARG A 127 15.56 7.63 17.39
N GLY A 128 15.34 7.52 18.70
CA GLY A 128 14.86 8.64 19.50
C GLY A 128 13.42 9.04 19.20
N GLU A 129 13.07 10.29 19.44
CA GLU A 129 11.74 10.82 19.11
C GLU A 129 11.50 10.82 17.61
N ILE A 130 10.25 10.52 17.23
CA ILE A 130 9.74 10.62 15.85
C ILE A 130 8.48 11.49 15.88
N ALA A 131 8.42 12.52 15.06
CA ALA A 131 7.27 13.42 15.01
C ALA A 131 6.12 12.83 14.18
N TYR A 132 6.45 12.32 13.00
CA TYR A 132 5.48 11.79 12.03
C TYR A 132 5.95 10.50 11.42
N THR A 133 4.99 9.65 11.02
CA THR A 133 5.24 8.60 10.05
C THR A 133 4.48 8.90 8.77
N LEU A 134 5.08 8.62 7.62
CA LEU A 134 4.44 8.74 6.31
C LEU A 134 4.60 7.43 5.57
N PHE A 135 3.50 6.68 5.42
CA PHE A 135 3.45 5.55 4.50
C PHE A 135 2.93 6.04 3.14
N ASP A 136 3.85 6.19 2.21
CA ASP A 136 3.55 6.71 0.87
C ASP A 136 3.26 5.56 -0.11
N GLU A 137 2.24 5.75 -0.95
CA GLU A 137 1.69 4.73 -1.87
C GLU A 137 1.21 3.45 -1.15
N PHE A 138 0.50 3.61 -0.01
CA PHE A 138 -0.06 2.45 0.70
C PHE A 138 -1.13 1.73 -0.14
N LEU A 139 -1.84 2.43 -1.02
CA LEU A 139 -2.71 1.83 -2.05
C LEU A 139 -1.87 1.45 -3.28
N THR A 140 -2.09 0.27 -3.82
CA THR A 140 -1.29 -0.25 -4.93
C THR A 140 -2.12 -1.05 -5.94
N ARG A 141 -1.73 -0.99 -7.22
CA ARG A 141 -2.19 -1.91 -8.28
C ARG A 141 -1.33 -3.18 -8.38
N LYS A 142 -0.15 -3.19 -7.73
CA LYS A 142 0.78 -4.32 -7.85
C LYS A 142 0.30 -5.49 -6.99
N PHE A 143 0.61 -5.47 -5.73
CA PHE A 143 0.23 -6.48 -4.73
C PHE A 143 0.50 -5.91 -3.34
N TYR A 144 -0.23 -6.43 -2.35
CA TYR A 144 0.07 -6.26 -0.94
C TYR A 144 0.93 -7.43 -0.46
N LEU A 145 1.78 -7.18 0.54
CA LEU A 145 2.52 -8.26 1.21
C LEU A 145 1.51 -9.14 1.96
N ASN A 146 1.87 -10.40 2.17
CA ASN A 146 1.05 -11.24 3.05
C ASN A 146 1.10 -10.71 4.48
N ASN A 147 -0.07 -10.56 5.10
CA ASN A 147 -0.24 -9.92 6.42
C ASN A 147 0.38 -8.51 6.48
N GLU A 148 0.25 -7.71 5.42
CA GLU A 148 0.90 -6.41 5.31
C GLU A 148 0.52 -5.45 6.43
N PHE A 149 -0.76 -5.44 6.85
CA PHE A 149 -1.20 -4.60 7.96
C PHE A 149 -0.49 -4.96 9.27
N ILE A 150 -0.31 -6.24 9.56
CA ILE A 150 0.42 -6.71 10.74
C ILE A 150 1.89 -6.29 10.65
N ILE A 151 2.52 -6.46 9.49
CA ILE A 151 3.91 -6.02 9.26
C ILE A 151 4.04 -4.51 9.49
N TYR A 152 3.08 -3.72 9.00
CA TYR A 152 3.05 -2.28 9.18
C TYR A 152 2.91 -1.89 10.66
N THR A 153 1.98 -2.51 11.39
CA THR A 153 1.78 -2.23 12.82
C THR A 153 2.96 -2.66 13.68
N GLU A 154 3.63 -3.79 13.36
CA GLU A 154 4.89 -4.19 14.00
C GLU A 154 6.01 -3.17 13.75
N LEU A 155 6.12 -2.65 12.53
CA LEU A 155 7.09 -1.60 12.20
C LEU A 155 6.77 -0.32 12.97
N LEU A 156 5.50 0.10 13.00
CA LEU A 156 5.07 1.26 13.79
C LEU A 156 5.38 1.09 15.28
N SER A 157 5.11 -0.08 15.85
CA SER A 157 5.46 -0.39 17.24
C SER A 157 6.96 -0.21 17.50
N THR A 158 7.80 -0.58 16.53
CA THR A 158 9.26 -0.39 16.62
C THR A 158 9.65 1.09 16.53
N ILE A 159 9.00 1.87 15.67
CA ILE A 159 9.29 3.29 15.44
C ILE A 159 8.73 4.15 16.58
N ILE A 160 7.47 3.92 16.94
CA ILE A 160 6.73 4.74 17.92
C ILE A 160 7.12 4.37 19.35
N ARG A 161 7.34 3.06 19.61
CA ARG A 161 7.58 2.52 20.96
C ARG A 161 6.47 2.93 21.94
N ASN A 162 6.84 3.53 23.08
CA ASN A 162 5.94 3.92 24.15
C ASN A 162 5.47 5.39 24.03
N ARG A 163 5.44 5.94 22.80
CA ARG A 163 5.00 7.34 22.56
C ARG A 163 3.54 7.35 22.09
N ASP A 164 2.79 8.32 22.51
CA ASP A 164 1.35 8.46 22.23
C ASP A 164 1.02 9.67 21.35
N ASN A 165 2.04 10.43 20.96
CA ASN A 165 1.89 11.70 20.23
C ASN A 165 2.35 11.64 18.75
N VAL A 166 2.75 10.48 18.24
CA VAL A 166 3.20 10.32 16.86
C VAL A 166 2.01 10.29 15.90
N ILE A 167 1.96 11.23 14.97
CA ILE A 167 0.90 11.27 13.98
C ILE A 167 1.29 10.46 12.75
N ASN A 168 0.39 9.56 12.33
CA ASN A 168 0.62 8.65 11.22
C ASN A 168 -0.14 9.12 9.99
N PHE A 169 0.58 9.26 8.86
CA PHE A 169 0.00 9.56 7.56
C PHE A 169 0.11 8.34 6.64
N LEU A 170 -1.01 7.95 6.02
CA LEU A 170 -1.06 6.98 4.94
C LEU A 170 -1.54 7.71 3.69
N VAL A 171 -0.69 7.81 2.68
CA VAL A 171 -1.00 8.55 1.46
C VAL A 171 -1.08 7.59 0.29
N GLY A 172 -2.15 7.69 -0.49
CA GLY A 172 -2.35 6.83 -1.65
C GLY A 172 -3.13 7.48 -2.78
N ASN A 173 -2.90 6.98 -3.99
CA ASN A 173 -3.78 7.30 -5.11
C ASN A 173 -4.94 6.32 -5.12
N THR A 174 -6.14 6.78 -5.46
CA THR A 174 -7.29 5.90 -5.70
C THR A 174 -6.94 4.92 -6.83
N VAL A 175 -6.98 3.65 -6.49
CA VAL A 175 -6.78 2.55 -7.43
C VAL A 175 -7.99 1.62 -7.34
N ASN A 176 -7.90 0.42 -6.84
CA ASN A 176 -9.08 -0.39 -6.57
C ASN A 176 -9.54 -0.26 -5.10
N LYS A 177 -10.76 -0.70 -4.81
CA LYS A 177 -11.34 -0.66 -3.46
C LYS A 177 -10.76 -1.72 -2.52
N TYR A 178 -10.08 -2.73 -3.06
CA TYR A 178 -9.42 -3.75 -2.24
C TYR A 178 -8.17 -3.17 -1.59
N CYS A 179 -8.18 -3.18 -0.27
CA CYS A 179 -7.04 -2.76 0.54
C CYS A 179 -7.13 -3.41 1.92
N PRO A 180 -6.13 -4.20 2.34
CA PRO A 180 -6.12 -4.85 3.65
C PRO A 180 -6.30 -3.86 4.80
N TYR A 181 -5.74 -2.66 4.68
CA TYR A 181 -5.85 -1.60 5.71
C TYR A 181 -7.28 -1.18 5.98
N PHE A 182 -8.14 -1.13 4.95
CA PHE A 182 -9.53 -0.72 5.12
C PHE A 182 -10.31 -1.75 5.94
N ALA A 183 -10.12 -3.02 5.65
CA ALA A 183 -10.76 -4.11 6.39
C ALA A 183 -10.24 -4.19 7.82
N GLU A 184 -8.92 -4.21 8.02
CA GLU A 184 -8.27 -4.37 9.31
C GLU A 184 -8.50 -3.16 10.25
N MET A 185 -8.63 -1.96 9.70
CA MET A 185 -8.99 -0.75 10.45
C MET A 185 -10.50 -0.56 10.59
N GLY A 186 -11.34 -1.43 10.01
CA GLY A 186 -12.80 -1.31 10.08
C GLY A 186 -13.36 -0.08 9.38
N LEU A 187 -12.73 0.38 8.27
CA LEU A 187 -13.14 1.58 7.53
C LEU A 187 -14.30 1.25 6.57
N ASN A 188 -15.44 0.85 7.11
CA ASN A 188 -16.53 0.26 6.34
C ASN A 188 -17.18 1.23 5.33
N HIS A 189 -17.17 2.54 5.60
CA HIS A 189 -17.80 3.55 4.74
C HIS A 189 -16.91 4.04 3.59
N ILE A 190 -15.62 3.63 3.54
CA ILE A 190 -14.66 4.16 2.57
C ILE A 190 -15.05 3.94 1.11
N THR A 191 -15.82 2.88 0.83
CA THR A 191 -16.31 2.58 -0.53
C THR A 191 -17.47 3.44 -0.97
N GLU A 192 -18.14 4.10 -0.02
CA GLU A 192 -19.30 4.97 -0.22
C GLU A 192 -18.95 6.44 0.03
N GLN A 193 -17.77 6.70 0.62
CA GLN A 193 -17.31 8.05 0.93
C GLN A 193 -17.27 8.93 -0.30
N GLU A 194 -17.89 10.09 -0.23
CA GLU A 194 -17.90 11.07 -1.32
C GLU A 194 -16.57 11.81 -1.44
N GLN A 195 -16.19 12.11 -2.67
CA GLN A 195 -14.99 12.90 -2.97
C GLN A 195 -15.13 14.32 -2.40
N GLY A 196 -14.07 14.82 -1.76
CA GLY A 196 -14.07 16.11 -1.09
C GLY A 196 -14.50 16.06 0.39
N THR A 197 -14.75 14.87 0.94
CA THR A 197 -15.17 14.69 2.35
C THR A 197 -14.06 14.12 3.24
N ILE A 198 -14.24 14.25 4.55
CA ILE A 198 -13.37 13.67 5.58
C ILE A 198 -14.23 12.90 6.57
N ASP A 199 -14.09 11.60 6.58
CA ASP A 199 -14.70 10.72 7.57
C ASP A 199 -13.80 10.56 8.78
N VAL A 200 -14.40 10.41 9.98
CA VAL A 200 -13.67 10.18 11.23
C VAL A 200 -14.21 8.93 11.91
N TYR A 201 -13.36 7.93 12.06
CA TYR A 201 -13.65 6.67 12.72
C TYR A 201 -13.14 6.72 14.16
N LYS A 202 -14.01 6.34 15.10
CA LYS A 202 -13.70 6.23 16.54
C LYS A 202 -13.92 4.80 16.99
N TYR A 203 -13.05 4.31 17.84
CA TYR A 203 -13.08 2.94 18.33
C TYR A 203 -13.52 2.94 19.78
N SER A 204 -14.61 2.22 20.09
CA SER A 204 -15.30 2.26 21.39
C SER A 204 -14.44 1.89 22.60
N ASN A 205 -13.34 1.17 22.39
CA ASN A 205 -12.47 0.66 23.45
C ASN A 205 -11.13 1.41 23.57
N SER A 206 -10.97 2.53 22.86
CA SER A 206 -9.72 3.32 22.88
C SER A 206 -9.98 4.77 22.43
N ASP A 207 -9.08 5.67 22.79
CA ASP A 207 -9.05 7.05 22.27
C ASP A 207 -8.51 7.15 20.85
N LEU A 208 -8.29 6.01 20.20
CA LEU A 208 -7.81 5.95 18.82
C LEU A 208 -8.84 6.58 17.88
N THR A 209 -8.34 7.48 17.04
CA THR A 209 -9.12 8.09 15.95
C THR A 209 -8.38 7.95 14.63
N VAL A 210 -9.14 7.64 13.58
CA VAL A 210 -8.66 7.58 12.21
C VAL A 210 -9.46 8.57 11.37
N ALA A 211 -8.80 9.52 10.74
CA ALA A 211 -9.41 10.43 9.77
C ALA A 211 -9.08 9.96 8.35
N VAL A 212 -10.08 9.86 7.50
CA VAL A 212 -9.94 9.49 6.10
C VAL A 212 -10.41 10.63 5.23
N GLU A 213 -9.51 11.26 4.49
CA GLU A 213 -9.83 12.31 3.52
C GLU A 213 -9.81 11.72 2.11
N TYR A 214 -10.96 11.76 1.46
CA TYR A 214 -11.05 11.54 0.03
C TYR A 214 -10.96 12.91 -0.65
N CYS A 215 -9.77 13.25 -1.15
CA CYS A 215 -9.47 14.57 -1.68
C CYS A 215 -10.45 14.99 -2.79
N ALA A 216 -10.86 16.25 -2.74
CA ALA A 216 -11.64 16.84 -3.83
C ALA A 216 -10.88 16.78 -5.17
N GLU A 217 -11.61 16.77 -6.27
CA GLU A 217 -11.04 16.88 -7.61
C GLU A 217 -10.29 18.22 -7.73
N ASN A 218 -9.03 18.16 -8.16
CA ASN A 218 -8.22 19.37 -8.28
C ASN A 218 -8.14 19.82 -9.74
N GLU A 219 -8.30 21.13 -9.99
CA GLU A 219 -8.21 21.72 -11.33
C GLU A 219 -6.83 21.56 -11.99
N VAL A 220 -5.78 21.33 -11.20
CA VAL A 220 -4.43 21.03 -11.72
C VAL A 220 -4.42 19.80 -12.62
N SER A 221 -5.32 18.85 -12.39
CA SER A 221 -5.48 17.67 -13.24
C SER A 221 -6.00 17.96 -14.63
N LYS A 222 -6.72 19.10 -14.81
CA LYS A 222 -7.23 19.50 -16.14
C LYS A 222 -6.10 19.79 -17.14
N VAL A 223 -4.94 20.24 -16.66
CA VAL A 223 -3.75 20.45 -17.51
C VAL A 223 -3.10 19.11 -17.87
N SER A 224 -3.02 18.17 -16.94
CA SER A 224 -2.55 16.82 -17.25
C SER A 224 -3.55 16.03 -18.08
N SER A 225 -4.85 16.30 -17.95
CA SER A 225 -5.88 15.65 -18.74
C SER A 225 -5.72 15.90 -20.25
N LYS A 226 -5.11 17.03 -20.65
CA LYS A 226 -4.80 17.31 -22.06
C LYS A 226 -3.95 16.24 -22.73
N TYR A 227 -3.04 15.61 -21.98
CA TYR A 227 -2.19 14.51 -22.46
C TYR A 227 -2.87 13.14 -22.36
N PHE A 228 -3.95 13.03 -21.61
CA PHE A 228 -4.66 11.77 -21.34
C PHE A 228 -6.12 11.80 -21.78
N SER A 229 -6.49 12.75 -22.68
CA SER A 229 -7.85 12.91 -23.22
C SER A 229 -8.19 11.84 -24.27
N PHE A 230 -7.77 10.61 -24.03
CA PHE A 230 -8.25 9.47 -24.81
C PHE A 230 -9.63 9.07 -24.29
N ASP A 231 -10.52 8.67 -25.18
CA ASP A 231 -11.84 8.16 -24.81
C ASP A 231 -11.74 6.75 -24.23
N ASN A 232 -11.20 6.70 -23.03
CA ASN A 232 -10.97 5.47 -22.26
C ASN A 232 -11.50 5.67 -20.83
N PRO A 233 -12.56 4.93 -20.43
CA PRO A 233 -13.16 5.07 -19.10
C PRO A 233 -12.15 4.84 -17.95
N GLN A 234 -11.20 3.92 -18.12
CA GLN A 234 -10.17 3.66 -17.09
C GLN A 234 -9.21 4.85 -16.93
N LEU A 235 -8.82 5.51 -18.02
CA LEU A 235 -7.99 6.72 -17.95
C LEU A 235 -8.74 7.86 -17.28
N ASN A 236 -10.01 8.02 -17.60
CA ASN A 236 -10.88 9.04 -16.98
C ASN A 236 -11.01 8.83 -15.47
N MET A 237 -11.13 7.57 -14.99
CA MET A 237 -11.14 7.27 -13.56
C MET A 237 -9.82 7.64 -12.88
N ILE A 238 -8.68 7.30 -13.50
CA ILE A 238 -7.33 7.61 -12.98
C ILE A 238 -7.10 9.12 -12.86
N THR A 239 -7.50 9.88 -13.88
CA THR A 239 -7.27 11.33 -13.93
C THR A 239 -8.19 12.12 -13.00
N ARG A 240 -9.40 11.61 -12.73
CA ARG A 240 -10.37 12.25 -11.81
C ARG A 240 -10.24 11.77 -10.36
N GLY A 241 -9.36 10.82 -10.07
CA GLY A 241 -9.20 10.26 -8.72
C GLY A 241 -10.36 9.40 -8.26
N MET A 242 -11.13 8.85 -9.19
CA MET A 242 -12.20 7.90 -8.89
C MET A 242 -11.63 6.50 -8.66
N TRP A 243 -12.34 5.67 -7.90
CA TRP A 243 -11.99 4.27 -7.71
C TRP A 243 -12.05 3.50 -9.04
N GLU A 244 -11.04 2.65 -9.26
CA GLU A 244 -11.07 1.69 -10.36
C GLU A 244 -12.03 0.56 -10.03
N LEU A 245 -12.97 0.30 -10.94
CA LEU A 245 -13.84 -0.86 -10.84
C LEU A 245 -13.13 -2.04 -11.49
N ALA A 246 -12.58 -2.93 -10.69
CA ALA A 246 -12.13 -4.24 -11.18
C ALA A 246 -13.34 -5.17 -11.21
N ASN A 247 -13.77 -5.53 -12.41
CA ASN A 247 -14.80 -6.54 -12.60
C ASN A 247 -14.14 -7.88 -12.86
N TYR A 248 -14.39 -8.82 -11.99
CA TYR A 248 -13.92 -10.21 -12.14
C TYR A 248 -15.02 -11.06 -12.78
N PRO A 249 -14.66 -12.01 -13.65
CA PRO A 249 -15.67 -12.89 -14.27
C PRO A 249 -16.35 -13.75 -13.22
N HIS A 250 -17.69 -13.67 -13.20
CA HIS A 250 -18.54 -14.48 -12.33
C HIS A 250 -19.04 -15.72 -13.09
N CYS A 251 -19.15 -16.85 -12.40
CA CYS A 251 -19.71 -18.05 -12.98
C CYS A 251 -21.23 -17.94 -13.05
N MET A 252 -21.78 -17.99 -14.26
CA MET A 252 -23.22 -17.95 -14.52
C MET A 252 -23.86 -19.36 -14.57
N GLU A 253 -23.05 -20.40 -14.62
CA GLU A 253 -23.52 -21.79 -14.67
C GLU A 253 -23.92 -22.31 -13.29
N ARG A 254 -24.97 -23.09 -13.23
CA ARG A 254 -25.36 -23.84 -12.02
C ARG A 254 -24.41 -25.03 -11.87
N ILE A 255 -23.49 -24.96 -10.93
CA ILE A 255 -22.50 -25.99 -10.65
C ILE A 255 -23.08 -26.95 -9.60
N THR A 256 -22.98 -28.25 -9.86
CA THR A 256 -23.32 -29.32 -8.93
C THR A 256 -22.03 -29.90 -8.31
N LYS A 257 -22.19 -30.68 -7.23
CA LYS A 257 -21.05 -31.38 -6.62
C LYS A 257 -20.37 -32.35 -7.61
N ASN A 258 -21.12 -32.89 -8.57
CA ASN A 258 -20.57 -33.81 -9.57
C ASN A 258 -19.71 -33.15 -10.64
N ASP A 259 -19.81 -31.84 -10.80
CA ASP A 259 -19.00 -31.07 -11.74
C ASP A 259 -17.62 -30.72 -11.17
N ILE A 260 -17.47 -30.82 -9.85
CA ILE A 260 -16.23 -30.49 -9.15
C ILE A 260 -15.32 -31.73 -9.16
N ARG A 261 -14.19 -31.66 -9.85
CA ARG A 261 -13.20 -32.74 -9.99
C ARG A 261 -12.13 -32.74 -8.92
N ALA A 262 -11.76 -31.57 -8.43
CA ALA A 262 -10.77 -31.41 -7.36
C ALA A 262 -10.99 -30.11 -6.61
N LYS A 263 -10.52 -30.07 -5.37
CA LYS A 263 -10.48 -28.88 -4.53
C LYS A 263 -9.07 -28.66 -4.01
N CYS A 264 -8.62 -27.43 -4.05
CA CYS A 264 -7.41 -26.95 -3.39
C CYS A 264 -7.72 -25.66 -2.66
N PHE A 265 -6.85 -25.27 -1.74
CA PHE A 265 -7.09 -24.09 -0.91
C PHE A 265 -5.93 -23.12 -1.03
N VAL A 266 -6.21 -21.86 -0.80
CA VAL A 266 -5.21 -20.80 -0.66
C VAL A 266 -5.40 -20.18 0.72
N ILE A 267 -4.33 -20.08 1.50
CA ILE A 267 -4.30 -19.29 2.73
C ILE A 267 -3.41 -18.10 2.47
N PHE A 268 -4.00 -16.93 2.49
CA PHE A 268 -3.30 -15.67 2.22
C PHE A 268 -4.03 -14.51 2.92
N ASP A 269 -3.26 -13.62 3.58
CA ASP A 269 -3.76 -12.40 4.20
C ASP A 269 -4.94 -12.66 5.17
N ASN A 270 -4.77 -13.66 6.07
CA ASN A 270 -5.78 -14.16 7.01
C ASN A 270 -7.09 -14.68 6.38
N ASN A 271 -7.12 -14.82 5.07
CA ASN A 271 -8.25 -15.35 4.35
C ASN A 271 -7.96 -16.76 3.83
N THR A 272 -9.02 -17.55 3.73
CA THR A 272 -8.97 -18.86 3.08
C THR A 272 -9.86 -18.87 1.86
N LEU A 273 -9.30 -19.22 0.71
CA LEU A 273 -10.04 -19.41 -0.54
C LEU A 273 -10.06 -20.89 -0.93
N CYS A 274 -11.18 -21.35 -1.49
CA CYS A 274 -11.29 -22.65 -2.10
C CYS A 274 -11.22 -22.52 -3.63
N ILE A 275 -10.27 -23.20 -4.26
CA ILE A 275 -10.16 -23.35 -5.71
C ILE A 275 -10.85 -24.65 -6.09
N ASN A 276 -12.02 -24.56 -6.71
CA ASN A 276 -12.74 -25.70 -7.27
C ASN A 276 -12.32 -25.87 -8.73
N VAL A 277 -11.78 -27.03 -9.08
CA VAL A 277 -11.57 -27.42 -10.47
C VAL A 277 -12.88 -27.99 -11.00
N VAL A 278 -13.56 -27.23 -11.82
CA VAL A 278 -14.85 -27.58 -12.39
C VAL A 278 -14.67 -28.10 -13.81
N LYS A 279 -15.41 -29.14 -14.16
CA LYS A 279 -15.47 -29.69 -15.51
C LYS A 279 -16.93 -29.95 -15.89
N THR A 280 -17.44 -29.06 -16.72
CA THR A 280 -18.69 -29.23 -17.46
C THR A 280 -18.38 -29.63 -18.90
N SER A 281 -18.73 -28.85 -19.89
CA SER A 281 -18.27 -29.02 -21.27
C SER A 281 -16.76 -28.70 -21.40
N THR A 282 -16.30 -27.70 -20.65
CA THR A 282 -14.88 -27.28 -20.57
C THR A 282 -14.40 -27.28 -19.12
N ALA A 283 -13.08 -27.33 -18.90
CA ALA A 283 -12.52 -27.20 -17.58
C ALA A 283 -12.22 -25.72 -17.23
N TYR A 284 -12.54 -25.33 -16.01
CA TYR A 284 -12.26 -24.00 -15.48
C TYR A 284 -12.10 -24.02 -13.94
N LEU A 285 -11.65 -22.93 -13.36
CA LEU A 285 -11.57 -22.75 -11.93
C LEU A 285 -12.75 -21.89 -11.45
N LEU A 286 -13.39 -22.30 -10.36
CA LEU A 286 -14.27 -21.46 -9.58
C LEU A 286 -13.64 -21.22 -8.21
N VAL A 287 -13.31 -19.97 -7.91
CA VAL A 287 -12.74 -19.56 -6.63
C VAL A 287 -13.84 -18.99 -5.75
N THR A 288 -13.92 -19.49 -4.52
CA THR A 288 -14.91 -19.09 -3.52
C THR A 288 -14.23 -18.86 -2.17
N PRO A 289 -14.79 -18.02 -1.28
CA PRO A 289 -14.34 -17.97 0.10
C PRO A 289 -14.54 -19.33 0.79
N GLN A 290 -13.64 -19.70 1.70
CA GLN A 290 -13.77 -20.86 2.56
C GLN A 290 -13.95 -20.39 4.00
N THR A 291 -15.15 -20.64 4.55
CA THR A 291 -15.52 -20.22 5.92
C THR A 291 -15.37 -21.33 6.96
N HIS A 292 -15.18 -22.57 6.52
CA HIS A 292 -15.04 -23.74 7.39
C HIS A 292 -13.60 -24.24 7.39
N SER A 293 -13.24 -25.09 8.35
CA SER A 293 -11.94 -25.74 8.38
C SER A 293 -11.65 -26.49 7.07
N ILE A 294 -10.39 -26.45 6.66
CA ILE A 294 -9.96 -27.19 5.47
C ILE A 294 -9.96 -28.69 5.80
N PRO A 295 -10.60 -29.53 4.99
CA PRO A 295 -10.55 -30.96 5.20
C PRO A 295 -9.14 -31.53 5.06
N ASP A 296 -8.80 -32.56 5.82
CA ASP A 296 -7.51 -33.24 5.78
C ASP A 296 -7.11 -33.69 4.36
N LYS A 297 -5.82 -33.76 4.11
CA LYS A 297 -5.21 -34.26 2.86
C LYS A 297 -5.54 -33.46 1.60
N HIS A 298 -5.98 -32.21 1.74
CA HIS A 298 -6.15 -31.31 0.61
C HIS A 298 -4.89 -30.44 0.41
N ILE A 299 -4.59 -30.11 -0.83
CA ILE A 299 -3.51 -29.22 -1.18
C ILE A 299 -3.86 -27.80 -0.75
N ILE A 300 -2.93 -27.16 -0.04
CA ILE A 300 -3.03 -25.80 0.44
C ILE A 300 -1.86 -25.01 -0.12
N TYR A 301 -2.14 -23.95 -0.84
CA TYR A 301 -1.13 -22.96 -1.26
C TYR A 301 -1.02 -21.89 -0.18
N SER A 302 0.16 -21.79 0.44
CA SER A 302 0.43 -20.81 1.49
C SER A 302 1.89 -20.43 1.46
N ASP A 303 2.21 -19.19 1.81
CA ASP A 303 3.59 -18.74 1.94
C ASP A 303 4.21 -19.05 3.33
N THR A 304 3.40 -19.60 4.24
CA THR A 304 3.85 -20.01 5.56
C THR A 304 4.66 -21.31 5.45
N ALA A 305 5.91 -21.28 5.92
CA ALA A 305 6.72 -22.48 5.99
C ALA A 305 6.10 -23.49 6.98
N ASN A 306 5.85 -24.70 6.49
CA ASN A 306 5.23 -25.76 7.30
C ASN A 306 5.78 -27.12 6.85
N ASN A 307 5.93 -28.04 7.79
CA ASN A 307 6.35 -29.43 7.52
C ASN A 307 5.21 -30.32 6.98
N ASN A 308 4.01 -29.76 6.76
CA ASN A 308 2.88 -30.50 6.22
C ASN A 308 3.09 -30.74 4.71
N PRO A 309 3.10 -32.00 4.21
CA PRO A 309 3.35 -32.32 2.80
C PRO A 309 2.25 -31.85 1.84
N TYR A 310 1.12 -31.43 2.37
CA TYR A 310 0.01 -30.85 1.60
C TYR A 310 0.12 -29.33 1.43
N ILE A 311 1.03 -28.66 2.15
CA ILE A 311 1.26 -27.23 2.00
C ILE A 311 2.32 -26.99 0.93
N ILE A 312 1.96 -26.19 -0.06
CA ILE A 312 2.80 -25.82 -1.19
C ILE A 312 3.02 -24.30 -1.15
N ASN A 313 4.28 -23.91 -1.08
CA ASN A 313 4.63 -22.49 -0.99
C ASN A 313 4.62 -21.77 -2.34
N ASP A 314 4.73 -22.51 -3.44
CA ASP A 314 4.75 -21.95 -4.79
C ASP A 314 4.06 -22.89 -5.79
N ILE A 315 2.92 -22.46 -6.30
CA ILE A 315 2.15 -23.22 -7.28
C ILE A 315 2.91 -23.41 -8.60
N THR A 316 3.79 -22.49 -8.96
CA THR A 316 4.50 -22.53 -10.24
C THR A 316 5.65 -23.51 -10.27
N ARG A 317 6.21 -23.83 -9.09
CA ARG A 317 7.32 -24.79 -8.93
C ARG A 317 6.84 -26.19 -8.52
N ASP A 318 5.54 -26.34 -8.21
CA ASP A 318 5.01 -27.65 -7.82
C ASP A 318 4.80 -28.57 -9.02
N ASN A 319 5.35 -29.79 -8.91
CA ASN A 319 5.28 -30.82 -9.95
C ASN A 319 4.01 -31.67 -9.92
N LYS A 320 3.13 -31.48 -8.93
CA LYS A 320 1.88 -32.24 -8.85
C LYS A 320 0.95 -31.95 -10.01
N LYS A 321 0.30 -32.98 -10.56
CA LYS A 321 -0.63 -32.84 -11.71
C LYS A 321 -1.69 -31.77 -11.49
N ILE A 322 -2.21 -31.68 -10.27
CA ILE A 322 -3.29 -30.73 -9.93
C ILE A 322 -2.77 -29.27 -9.97
N SER A 323 -1.58 -29.00 -9.46
CA SER A 323 -0.98 -27.66 -9.49
C SER A 323 -0.69 -27.20 -10.91
N ARG A 324 -0.19 -28.12 -11.76
CA ARG A 324 0.01 -27.84 -13.20
C ARG A 324 -1.31 -27.54 -13.92
N LEU A 325 -2.37 -28.30 -13.60
CA LEU A 325 -3.70 -28.06 -14.16
C LEU A 325 -4.24 -26.69 -13.74
N ILE A 326 -4.21 -26.40 -12.44
CA ILE A 326 -4.68 -25.11 -11.89
C ILE A 326 -3.90 -23.96 -12.53
N TYR A 327 -2.57 -24.04 -12.54
CA TYR A 327 -1.73 -23.01 -13.14
C TYR A 327 -2.01 -22.83 -14.64
N GLY A 328 -2.18 -23.92 -15.39
CA GLY A 328 -2.56 -23.89 -16.80
C GLY A 328 -3.88 -23.17 -17.05
N LEU A 329 -4.91 -23.42 -16.22
CA LEU A 329 -6.21 -22.75 -16.30
C LEU A 329 -6.12 -21.26 -15.94
N ILE A 330 -5.26 -20.89 -14.97
CA ILE A 330 -4.97 -19.48 -14.64
C ILE A 330 -4.34 -18.76 -15.83
N VAL A 331 -3.34 -19.36 -16.46
CA VAL A 331 -2.65 -18.77 -17.65
C VAL A 331 -3.61 -18.61 -18.83
N GLN A 332 -4.57 -19.52 -18.96
CA GLN A 332 -5.60 -19.46 -20.02
C GLN A 332 -6.74 -18.50 -19.69
N ASN A 333 -6.70 -17.77 -18.57
CA ASN A 333 -7.78 -16.91 -18.07
C ASN A 333 -9.12 -17.64 -17.86
N ARG A 334 -9.07 -18.92 -17.51
CA ARG A 334 -10.25 -19.74 -17.20
C ARG A 334 -10.51 -19.79 -15.70
N VAL A 335 -10.67 -18.62 -15.10
CA VAL A 335 -10.93 -18.46 -13.66
C VAL A 335 -12.16 -17.61 -13.47
N PHE A 336 -13.10 -18.10 -12.68
CA PHE A 336 -14.32 -17.42 -12.28
C PHE A 336 -14.36 -17.28 -10.76
N PHE A 337 -15.09 -16.30 -10.27
CA PHE A 337 -15.14 -15.96 -8.86
C PHE A 337 -16.58 -15.89 -8.36
N SER A 338 -16.78 -16.12 -7.07
CA SER A 338 -18.10 -15.94 -6.43
C SER A 338 -18.50 -14.46 -6.35
N ASP A 339 -17.51 -13.58 -6.18
CA ASP A 339 -17.68 -12.14 -6.03
C ASP A 339 -16.37 -11.39 -6.34
N ASN A 340 -16.45 -10.07 -6.47
CA ASN A 340 -15.30 -9.24 -6.80
C ASN A 340 -14.22 -9.23 -5.71
N ASN A 341 -14.59 -9.30 -4.43
CA ASN A 341 -13.61 -9.31 -3.34
C ASN A 341 -12.76 -10.59 -3.37
N THR A 342 -13.38 -11.72 -3.65
CA THR A 342 -12.69 -13.00 -3.87
C THR A 342 -11.72 -12.91 -5.05
N GLY A 343 -12.14 -12.26 -6.14
CA GLY A 343 -11.28 -12.03 -7.31
C GLY A 343 -10.08 -11.16 -7.00
N GLU A 344 -10.26 -10.08 -6.26
CA GLU A 344 -9.17 -9.19 -5.84
C GLU A 344 -8.17 -9.91 -4.93
N LEU A 345 -8.66 -10.63 -3.93
CA LEU A 345 -7.81 -11.37 -3.00
C LEU A 345 -7.00 -12.46 -3.72
N PHE A 346 -7.65 -13.24 -4.60
CA PHE A 346 -6.98 -14.25 -5.41
C PHE A 346 -5.92 -13.66 -6.35
N ASN A 347 -6.24 -12.54 -7.00
CA ASN A 347 -5.30 -11.84 -7.87
C ASN A 347 -4.11 -11.26 -7.09
N ASN A 348 -4.34 -10.74 -5.88
CA ASN A 348 -3.27 -10.26 -5.01
C ASN A 348 -2.34 -11.42 -4.58
N TRP A 349 -2.90 -12.55 -4.18
CA TRP A 349 -2.13 -13.77 -3.90
C TRP A 349 -1.28 -14.20 -5.09
N LEU A 350 -1.84 -14.25 -6.30
CA LEU A 350 -1.09 -14.60 -7.51
C LEU A 350 0.07 -13.66 -7.80
N LYS A 351 -0.18 -12.34 -7.70
CA LYS A 351 0.85 -11.33 -7.92
C LYS A 351 1.97 -11.42 -6.88
N TYR A 352 1.60 -11.65 -5.62
CA TYR A 352 2.54 -11.83 -4.53
C TYR A 352 3.39 -13.10 -4.72
N SER A 353 2.76 -14.23 -5.03
CA SER A 353 3.43 -15.52 -5.24
C SER A 353 4.41 -15.46 -6.42
N ARG A 354 4.01 -14.85 -7.54
CA ARG A 354 4.88 -14.68 -8.72
C ARG A 354 6.15 -13.88 -8.43
N LYS A 355 6.11 -12.93 -7.49
CA LYS A 355 7.30 -12.12 -7.16
C LYS A 355 8.33 -12.87 -6.34
N LYS A 356 7.94 -13.85 -5.52
CA LYS A 356 8.88 -14.72 -4.79
C LYS A 356 9.81 -15.51 -5.72
N ILE A 357 9.37 -15.76 -6.97
CA ILE A 357 10.10 -16.56 -7.96
C ILE A 357 11.33 -15.83 -8.54
N TRP A 358 11.35 -14.50 -8.52
CA TRP A 358 12.41 -13.70 -9.15
C TRP A 358 13.52 -13.26 -8.19
N LYS A 359 13.53 -13.73 -6.95
CA LYS A 359 14.50 -13.32 -5.91
C LYS A 359 15.47 -14.41 -5.46
N ASP A 360 15.38 -15.64 -6.04
CA ASP A 360 16.35 -16.73 -5.78
C ASP A 360 17.26 -16.96 -6.99
#